data_c3a0e6cdf03d2ae303d8acda68cb0653
#
_entry.id   c3a0e6cdf03d2ae303d8acda68cb0653
#
_cell.length_a   1.000
_cell.length_b   1.000
_cell.length_c   1.000
_cell.angle_alpha   90.00
_cell.angle_beta   90.00
_cell.angle_gamma   90.00
#
_symmetry.space_group_name_H-M   'P 1'
#
loop_
_entity.id
_entity.type
_entity.pdbx_description
1 polymer ?
#
loop_
_entity_poly.entity_id
_entity_poly.type
_entity_poly.pdbx_seq_one_letter_code
_entity_poly.pdbx_strand_id
1 'polypeptide(L)'
;MRRTLLAILAIGSMCTAAYAAEREIKVDDRLDASAEALTDMMRASDNGIPQDLIDKAHCVVVLPGMKKAGFIFGAEYGRGFAVCRRAGGLGWSAPAAMRSEGGSFGFQIGASDTDVVLLVMNDGGMKHLLSDKFSLGGDASVAAGPIGRDASARTDAELQAEMLSYSRSHGLFAGISLTGATLRPDGDTNRELYGHETTNREILTGQFKTPGAARKFEHALNRDSAARN
;
A
#
# COMPACT_ATOMS: atom_id res chain seq x y z
N MET A 1 29.87 -1.13 46.19
CA MET A 1 30.01 -0.71 44.80
C MET A 1 30.00 -1.85 43.74
N ARG A 2 30.15 -3.14 44.11
CA ARG A 2 30.16 -4.27 43.13
C ARG A 2 28.73 -4.81 42.80
N ARG A 3 27.70 -4.52 43.58
CA ARG A 3 26.34 -5.02 43.38
C ARG A 3 25.47 -4.15 42.48
N THR A 4 25.81 -2.89 42.27
CA THR A 4 25.10 -1.95 41.42
C THR A 4 25.50 -2.03 39.92
N LEU A 5 26.69 -2.54 39.63
CA LEU A 5 27.18 -2.73 38.23
C LEU A 5 26.53 -3.95 37.54
N LEU A 6 26.13 -4.96 38.29
CA LEU A 6 25.46 -6.15 37.72
C LEU A 6 23.99 -5.92 37.35
N ALA A 7 23.32 -4.94 37.93
CA ALA A 7 21.93 -4.61 37.61
C ALA A 7 21.80 -3.83 36.30
N ILE A 8 22.80 -3.03 35.92
CA ILE A 8 22.79 -2.24 34.68
C ILE A 8 23.06 -3.12 33.45
N LEU A 9 23.86 -4.19 33.60
CA LEU A 9 24.14 -5.12 32.49
C LEU A 9 22.94 -6.01 32.15
N ALA A 10 22.06 -6.30 33.12
CA ALA A 10 20.87 -7.14 32.89
C ALA A 10 19.76 -6.39 32.14
N ILE A 11 19.66 -5.07 32.28
CA ILE A 11 18.65 -4.25 31.60
C ILE A 11 19.02 -4.03 30.13
N GLY A 12 20.31 -3.92 29.82
CA GLY A 12 20.80 -3.80 28.43
C GLY A 12 20.57 -5.05 27.57
N SER A 13 20.56 -6.24 28.19
CA SER A 13 20.36 -7.51 27.47
C SER A 13 18.89 -7.83 27.17
N MET A 14 17.94 -7.24 27.88
CA MET A 14 16.51 -7.44 27.64
C MET A 14 15.98 -6.57 26.48
N CYS A 15 16.59 -5.43 26.20
CA CYS A 15 16.17 -4.58 25.08
C CYS A 15 16.54 -5.13 23.70
N THR A 16 17.58 -5.96 23.60
CA THR A 16 17.98 -6.54 22.31
C THR A 16 17.14 -7.73 21.86
N ALA A 17 16.45 -8.40 22.80
CA ALA A 17 15.58 -9.54 22.48
C ALA A 17 14.20 -9.12 21.93
N ALA A 18 13.76 -7.89 22.18
CA ALA A 18 12.48 -7.37 21.69
C ALA A 18 12.51 -6.92 20.21
N TYR A 19 13.69 -6.72 19.65
CA TYR A 19 13.86 -6.32 18.23
C TYR A 19 13.87 -7.49 17.24
N ALA A 20 13.86 -8.73 17.69
CA ALA A 20 14.08 -9.92 16.84
C ALA A 20 12.83 -10.73 16.50
N ALA A 21 11.64 -10.25 16.77
CA ALA A 21 10.41 -11.03 16.56
C ALA A 21 9.35 -10.31 15.71
N GLU A 22 9.74 -9.48 14.76
CA GLU A 22 8.84 -9.15 13.67
C GLU A 22 8.87 -10.33 12.69
N ARG A 23 7.90 -11.24 12.85
CA ARG A 23 7.71 -12.38 11.94
C ARG A 23 7.48 -11.80 10.55
N GLU A 24 8.48 -11.86 9.69
CA GLU A 24 8.33 -11.44 8.31
C GLU A 24 7.18 -12.22 7.67
N ILE A 25 6.10 -11.49 7.32
CA ILE A 25 4.95 -12.10 6.66
C ILE A 25 5.43 -12.61 5.32
N LYS A 26 5.21 -13.89 5.04
CA LYS A 26 5.57 -14.50 3.76
C LYS A 26 4.94 -13.74 2.59
N VAL A 27 5.59 -13.76 1.44
CA VAL A 27 5.12 -13.05 0.24
C VAL A 27 3.72 -13.52 -0.16
N ASP A 28 3.46 -14.83 -0.07
CA ASP A 28 2.16 -15.43 -0.40
C ASP A 28 1.05 -14.93 0.55
N ASP A 29 1.31 -14.89 1.86
CA ASP A 29 0.36 -14.41 2.87
C ASP A 29 0.06 -12.91 2.65
N ARG A 30 1.05 -12.12 2.21
CA ARG A 30 0.89 -10.69 1.91
C ARG A 30 0.10 -10.47 0.62
N LEU A 31 0.25 -11.31 -0.38
CA LEU A 31 -0.58 -11.29 -1.59
C LEU A 31 -2.03 -11.62 -1.27
N ASP A 32 -2.26 -12.62 -0.42
CA ASP A 32 -3.59 -12.98 0.06
C ASP A 32 -4.23 -11.84 0.86
N ALA A 33 -3.49 -11.25 1.79
CA ALA A 33 -3.94 -10.10 2.57
C ALA A 33 -4.25 -8.89 1.66
N SER A 34 -3.47 -8.67 0.59
CA SER A 34 -3.76 -7.62 -0.39
C SER A 34 -5.06 -7.87 -1.14
N ALA A 35 -5.35 -9.12 -1.51
CA ALA A 35 -6.60 -9.50 -2.15
C ALA A 35 -7.80 -9.29 -1.21
N GLU A 36 -7.65 -9.62 0.06
CA GLU A 36 -8.68 -9.45 1.09
C GLU A 36 -8.94 -7.95 1.36
N ALA A 37 -7.89 -7.16 1.58
CA ALA A 37 -7.99 -5.72 1.81
C ALA A 37 -8.72 -5.02 0.66
N LEU A 38 -8.36 -5.31 -0.60
CA LEU A 38 -9.03 -4.76 -1.76
C LEU A 38 -10.50 -5.19 -1.82
N THR A 39 -10.78 -6.48 -1.65
CA THR A 39 -12.14 -7.03 -1.70
C THR A 39 -13.03 -6.38 -0.64
N ASP A 40 -12.53 -6.23 0.58
CA ASP A 40 -13.30 -5.65 1.67
C ASP A 40 -13.57 -4.16 1.43
N MET A 41 -12.60 -3.42 0.89
CA MET A 41 -12.78 -2.00 0.54
C MET A 41 -13.74 -1.80 -0.63
N MET A 42 -13.81 -2.74 -1.57
CA MET A 42 -14.77 -2.69 -2.69
C MET A 42 -16.17 -3.07 -2.27
N ARG A 43 -16.34 -3.97 -1.30
CA ARG A 43 -17.64 -4.47 -0.83
C ARG A 43 -18.33 -3.58 0.21
N ALA A 44 -17.63 -2.63 0.79
CA ALA A 44 -18.20 -1.73 1.77
C ALA A 44 -19.24 -0.81 1.10
N SER A 45 -20.52 -1.10 1.33
CA SER A 45 -21.66 -0.55 0.58
C SER A 45 -21.77 0.98 0.61
N ASP A 46 -21.39 1.60 1.74
CA ASP A 46 -21.60 3.04 1.94
C ASP A 46 -20.30 3.84 2.12
N ASN A 47 -19.17 3.17 2.35
CA ASN A 47 -17.89 3.80 2.61
C ASN A 47 -16.72 3.17 1.82
N GLY A 48 -17.03 2.35 0.81
CA GLY A 48 -16.04 1.67 -0.02
C GLY A 48 -15.47 2.54 -1.12
N ILE A 49 -14.55 1.95 -1.86
CA ILE A 49 -14.00 2.54 -3.09
C ILE A 49 -15.10 2.55 -4.16
N PRO A 50 -15.45 3.73 -4.73
CA PRO A 50 -16.41 3.80 -5.82
C PRO A 50 -15.95 3.01 -7.05
N GLN A 51 -16.87 2.25 -7.65
CA GLN A 51 -16.59 1.40 -8.80
C GLN A 51 -16.00 2.17 -9.98
N ASP A 52 -16.53 3.36 -10.27
CA ASP A 52 -16.08 4.20 -11.38
C ASP A 52 -14.65 4.72 -11.20
N LEU A 53 -14.16 4.82 -9.97
CA LEU A 53 -12.79 5.26 -9.69
C LEU A 53 -11.77 4.13 -9.89
N ILE A 54 -12.07 2.92 -9.43
CA ILE A 54 -11.16 1.79 -9.71
C ILE A 54 -11.16 1.44 -11.20
N ASP A 55 -12.29 1.60 -11.89
CA ASP A 55 -12.39 1.38 -13.33
C ASP A 55 -11.54 2.39 -14.13
N LYS A 56 -11.44 3.63 -13.64
CA LYS A 56 -10.61 4.69 -14.23
C LYS A 56 -9.14 4.63 -13.82
N ALA A 57 -8.80 3.92 -12.75
CA ALA A 57 -7.44 3.87 -12.24
C ALA A 57 -6.47 3.25 -13.26
N HIS A 58 -5.31 3.90 -13.43
CA HIS A 58 -4.20 3.38 -14.24
C HIS A 58 -3.48 2.25 -13.51
N CYS A 59 -3.26 2.44 -12.19
CA CYS A 59 -2.66 1.43 -11.33
C CYS A 59 -3.37 1.40 -9.97
N VAL A 60 -3.23 0.30 -9.27
CA VAL A 60 -3.68 0.12 -7.88
C VAL A 60 -2.48 -0.32 -7.06
N VAL A 61 -2.26 0.33 -5.91
CA VAL A 61 -1.29 -0.10 -4.91
C VAL A 61 -2.05 -0.53 -3.66
N VAL A 62 -1.78 -1.73 -3.16
CA VAL A 62 -2.39 -2.25 -1.93
C VAL A 62 -1.30 -2.52 -0.91
N LEU A 63 -1.40 -1.89 0.27
CA LEU A 63 -0.51 -2.05 1.41
C LEU A 63 -1.32 -2.61 2.58
N PRO A 64 -1.42 -3.94 2.72
CA PRO A 64 -2.18 -4.56 3.79
C PRO A 64 -1.44 -4.41 5.11
N GLY A 65 -2.16 -4.17 6.20
CA GLY A 65 -1.63 -4.14 7.55
C GLY A 65 -0.50 -3.13 7.75
N MET A 66 -0.58 -1.94 7.13
CA MET A 66 0.41 -0.89 7.32
C MET A 66 0.44 -0.48 8.79
N LYS A 67 1.62 -0.56 9.39
CA LYS A 67 1.83 -0.27 10.82
C LYS A 67 2.16 1.19 11.03
N LYS A 68 1.48 1.80 12.00
CA LYS A 68 1.80 3.13 12.51
C LYS A 68 2.04 3.02 14.01
N ALA A 69 3.16 3.55 14.47
CA ALA A 69 3.49 3.61 15.89
C ALA A 69 4.13 4.95 16.22
N GLY A 70 3.73 5.54 17.35
CA GLY A 70 4.31 6.81 17.80
C GLY A 70 3.67 7.39 19.04
N PHE A 71 4.34 8.39 19.63
CA PHE A 71 3.84 9.14 20.80
C PHE A 71 3.69 10.64 20.48
N ILE A 72 4.68 11.30 19.93
CA ILE A 72 4.68 12.69 19.41
C ILE A 72 5.24 12.67 18.00
N PHE A 73 6.23 11.81 17.78
CA PHE A 73 6.78 11.46 16.50
C PHE A 73 6.38 10.02 16.23
N GLY A 74 5.78 9.76 15.09
CA GLY A 74 5.40 8.43 14.66
C GLY A 74 6.26 7.97 13.49
N ALA A 75 6.42 6.67 13.39
CA ALA A 75 6.91 6.00 12.20
C ALA A 75 5.77 5.19 11.58
N GLU A 76 5.73 5.16 10.26
CA GLU A 76 4.83 4.27 9.52
C GLU A 76 5.64 3.40 8.58
N TYR A 77 5.23 2.15 8.49
CA TYR A 77 5.85 1.16 7.64
C TYR A 77 4.81 0.20 7.09
N GLY A 78 4.89 -0.10 5.81
CA GLY A 78 4.02 -1.06 5.15
C GLY A 78 4.68 -1.69 3.93
N ARG A 79 4.32 -2.93 3.62
CA ARG A 79 4.69 -3.64 2.41
C ARG A 79 3.45 -4.12 1.70
N GLY A 80 3.50 -4.16 0.37
CA GLY A 80 2.37 -4.64 -0.44
C GLY A 80 2.73 -4.69 -1.90
N PHE A 81 1.76 -4.50 -2.77
CA PHE A 81 1.93 -4.71 -4.21
C PHE A 81 1.25 -3.62 -5.02
N ALA A 82 1.88 -3.28 -6.13
CA ALA A 82 1.32 -2.45 -7.18
C ALA A 82 0.98 -3.32 -8.39
N VAL A 83 -0.10 -2.99 -9.07
CA VAL A 83 -0.49 -3.54 -10.37
C VAL A 83 -0.96 -2.41 -11.27
N CYS A 84 -0.72 -2.50 -12.57
CA CYS A 84 -1.16 -1.50 -13.52
C CYS A 84 -2.01 -2.13 -14.63
N ARG A 85 -2.90 -1.35 -15.23
CA ARG A 85 -3.65 -1.78 -16.41
C ARG A 85 -2.68 -2.13 -17.53
N ARG A 86 -2.94 -3.25 -18.19
CA ARG A 86 -2.17 -3.64 -19.38
C ARG A 86 -2.45 -2.70 -20.54
N ALA A 87 -1.48 -2.54 -21.44
CA ALA A 87 -1.69 -1.85 -22.70
C ALA A 87 -2.89 -2.49 -23.42
N GLY A 88 -3.86 -1.66 -23.84
CA GLY A 88 -5.13 -2.14 -24.42
C GLY A 88 -6.28 -2.29 -23.40
N GLY A 89 -6.06 -1.96 -22.11
CA GLY A 89 -7.12 -1.88 -21.10
C GLY A 89 -7.66 -3.22 -20.58
N LEU A 90 -7.17 -4.35 -21.09
CA LEU A 90 -7.66 -5.67 -20.70
C LEU A 90 -6.79 -6.28 -19.59
N GLY A 91 -7.35 -6.32 -18.38
CA GLY A 91 -6.72 -6.94 -17.22
C GLY A 91 -5.58 -6.13 -16.61
N TRP A 92 -4.89 -6.74 -15.66
CA TRP A 92 -3.86 -6.13 -14.85
C TRP A 92 -2.49 -6.76 -15.11
N SER A 93 -1.42 -6.02 -14.87
CA SER A 93 -0.05 -6.54 -14.89
C SER A 93 0.15 -7.58 -13.79
N ALA A 94 1.25 -8.31 -13.85
CA ALA A 94 1.74 -9.04 -12.71
C ALA A 94 2.06 -8.06 -11.54
N PRO A 95 1.95 -8.48 -10.25
CA PRO A 95 2.15 -7.60 -9.12
C PRO A 95 3.63 -7.28 -8.89
N ALA A 96 3.95 -6.00 -8.75
CA ALA A 96 5.28 -5.53 -8.35
C ALA A 96 5.28 -5.16 -6.87
N ALA A 97 6.25 -5.67 -6.13
CA ALA A 97 6.34 -5.41 -4.70
C ALA A 97 6.74 -3.97 -4.38
N MET A 98 6.04 -3.39 -3.41
CA MET A 98 6.22 -2.02 -2.94
C MET A 98 6.41 -2.00 -1.43
N ARG A 99 7.14 -1.00 -0.93
CA ARG A 99 7.18 -0.66 0.48
C ARG A 99 6.93 0.82 0.70
N SER A 100 6.22 1.11 1.77
CA SER A 100 5.96 2.46 2.26
C SER A 100 6.71 2.67 3.56
N GLU A 101 7.38 3.80 3.66
CA GLU A 101 8.11 4.21 4.85
C GLU A 101 7.84 5.70 5.08
N GLY A 102 7.58 6.10 6.30
CA GLY A 102 7.33 7.51 6.60
C GLY A 102 7.45 7.85 8.07
N GLY A 103 7.57 9.15 8.33
CA GLY A 103 7.40 9.74 9.65
C GLY A 103 6.04 10.41 9.70
N SER A 104 5.33 10.25 10.78
CA SER A 104 4.11 11.00 11.06
C SER A 104 4.33 11.95 12.23
N PHE A 105 3.81 13.18 12.07
CA PHE A 105 3.74 14.15 13.13
C PHE A 105 2.30 14.19 13.66
N GLY A 106 2.11 14.00 14.95
CA GLY A 106 0.79 14.16 15.56
C GLY A 106 0.68 13.54 16.94
N PHE A 107 -0.27 14.03 17.71
CA PHE A 107 -0.64 13.49 19.01
C PHE A 107 -1.42 12.16 18.84
N GLN A 108 -0.74 11.11 18.38
CA GLN A 108 -1.31 9.78 18.36
C GLN A 108 -0.48 8.88 19.26
N ILE A 109 -1.07 8.49 20.39
CA ILE A 109 -0.50 7.50 21.29
C ILE A 109 -1.09 6.15 20.86
N GLY A 110 -0.25 5.26 20.34
CA GLY A 110 -0.68 3.90 20.04
C GLY A 110 0.02 3.28 18.84
N ALA A 111 -0.30 2.02 18.65
CA ALA A 111 0.03 1.27 17.44
C ALA A 111 -1.28 0.93 16.73
N SER A 112 -1.33 1.08 15.42
CA SER A 112 -2.48 0.69 14.60
C SER A 112 -2.02 -0.06 13.36
N ASP A 113 -2.81 -1.07 12.98
CA ASP A 113 -2.70 -1.75 11.71
C ASP A 113 -3.80 -1.21 10.78
N THR A 114 -3.42 -0.81 9.59
CA THR A 114 -4.32 -0.17 8.63
C THR A 114 -4.05 -0.71 7.24
N ASP A 115 -5.08 -1.22 6.59
CA ASP A 115 -5.00 -1.52 5.17
C ASP A 115 -5.12 -0.23 4.37
N VAL A 116 -4.30 -0.08 3.37
CA VAL A 116 -4.28 1.10 2.48
C VAL A 116 -4.38 0.67 1.03
N VAL A 117 -5.25 1.34 0.28
CA VAL A 117 -5.33 1.25 -1.18
C VAL A 117 -5.10 2.63 -1.78
N LEU A 118 -4.17 2.70 -2.74
CA LEU A 118 -3.93 3.89 -3.56
C LEU A 118 -4.38 3.60 -4.98
N LEU A 119 -5.22 4.46 -5.52
CA LEU A 119 -5.58 4.47 -6.93
C LEU A 119 -4.73 5.51 -7.64
N VAL A 120 -3.97 5.11 -8.64
CA VAL A 120 -3.19 6.00 -9.51
C VAL A 120 -4.09 6.43 -10.66
N MET A 121 -4.44 7.71 -10.73
CA MET A 121 -5.53 8.20 -11.56
C MET A 121 -5.09 8.73 -12.93
N ASN A 122 -3.80 9.07 -13.09
CA ASN A 122 -3.31 9.70 -14.32
C ASN A 122 -1.84 9.33 -14.61
N ASP A 123 -1.33 9.81 -15.74
CA ASP A 123 0.03 9.54 -16.20
C ASP A 123 1.11 10.17 -15.30
N GLY A 124 0.82 11.28 -14.60
CA GLY A 124 1.70 11.85 -13.59
C GLY A 124 1.96 10.87 -12.45
N GLY A 125 0.88 10.38 -11.84
CA GLY A 125 0.96 9.36 -10.81
C GLY A 125 1.61 8.06 -11.28
N MET A 126 1.35 7.64 -12.53
CA MET A 126 2.02 6.50 -13.14
C MET A 126 3.53 6.71 -13.25
N LYS A 127 3.97 7.90 -13.68
CA LYS A 127 5.39 8.25 -13.79
C LYS A 127 6.08 8.18 -12.41
N HIS A 128 5.44 8.66 -11.36
CA HIS A 128 5.96 8.56 -9.99
C HIS A 128 6.03 7.11 -9.53
N LEU A 129 4.96 6.32 -9.73
CA LEU A 129 4.94 4.90 -9.36
C LEU A 129 6.05 4.08 -10.01
N LEU A 130 6.44 4.43 -11.24
CA LEU A 130 7.51 3.78 -12.00
C LEU A 130 8.91 4.33 -11.68
N SER A 131 9.05 5.28 -10.76
CA SER A 131 10.34 5.78 -10.28
C SER A 131 10.91 4.90 -9.15
N ASP A 132 12.19 5.08 -8.85
CA ASP A 132 12.84 4.31 -7.79
C ASP A 132 12.38 4.71 -6.39
N LYS A 133 11.83 5.92 -6.25
CA LYS A 133 11.36 6.47 -5.00
C LYS A 133 10.52 7.72 -5.25
N PHE A 134 9.44 7.89 -4.52
CA PHE A 134 8.67 9.13 -4.50
C PHE A 134 7.95 9.31 -3.16
N SER A 135 7.68 10.55 -2.77
CA SER A 135 6.93 10.91 -1.57
C SER A 135 5.50 11.34 -1.92
N LEU A 136 4.56 10.85 -1.14
CA LEU A 136 3.15 11.25 -1.25
C LEU A 136 2.94 12.65 -0.66
N GLY A 137 2.33 13.53 -1.43
CA GLY A 137 2.13 14.92 -1.07
C GLY A 137 3.34 15.83 -1.26
N GLY A 138 4.53 15.25 -1.54
CA GLY A 138 5.73 16.00 -1.92
C GLY A 138 5.98 15.90 -3.42
N ASP A 139 6.31 14.70 -3.91
CA ASP A 139 6.57 14.46 -5.33
C ASP A 139 5.27 14.17 -6.10
N ALA A 140 4.44 13.28 -5.59
CA ALA A 140 3.13 12.95 -6.17
C ALA A 140 2.00 13.57 -5.34
N SER A 141 1.06 14.23 -6.02
CA SER A 141 -0.14 14.75 -5.36
C SER A 141 -1.04 13.60 -4.93
N VAL A 142 -1.44 13.60 -3.65
CA VAL A 142 -2.34 12.60 -3.07
C VAL A 142 -3.51 13.27 -2.37
N ALA A 143 -4.71 12.79 -2.65
CA ALA A 143 -5.93 13.21 -1.94
C ALA A 143 -6.60 12.03 -1.27
N ALA A 144 -7.38 12.31 -0.22
CA ALA A 144 -8.30 11.34 0.33
C ALA A 144 -9.36 11.01 -0.73
N GLY A 145 -9.51 9.72 -1.05
CA GLY A 145 -10.51 9.30 -2.02
C GLY A 145 -11.93 9.56 -1.51
N PRO A 146 -12.87 9.98 -2.37
CA PRO A 146 -14.27 10.10 -2.01
C PRO A 146 -14.84 8.70 -1.70
N ILE A 147 -15.68 8.60 -0.67
CA ILE A 147 -16.29 7.35 -0.23
C ILE A 147 -17.79 7.37 -0.49
N GLY A 148 -18.37 6.18 -0.77
CA GLY A 148 -19.81 6.00 -0.91
C GLY A 148 -20.37 6.42 -2.26
N ARG A 149 -21.70 6.37 -2.35
CA ARG A 149 -22.45 6.61 -3.60
C ARG A 149 -22.46 8.06 -4.07
N ASP A 150 -22.15 9.00 -3.18
CA ASP A 150 -22.13 10.44 -3.48
C ASP A 150 -20.77 10.93 -4.00
N ALA A 151 -19.88 10.01 -4.36
CA ALA A 151 -18.55 10.34 -4.89
C ALA A 151 -18.59 11.20 -6.16
N SER A 152 -19.68 11.11 -6.93
CA SER A 152 -19.90 11.91 -8.15
C SER A 152 -20.14 13.41 -7.90
N ALA A 153 -20.46 13.80 -6.66
CA ALA A 153 -20.75 15.18 -6.28
C ALA A 153 -19.57 15.92 -5.64
N ARG A 154 -18.40 15.26 -5.47
CA ARG A 154 -17.22 15.87 -4.85
C ARG A 154 -16.29 16.47 -5.87
N THR A 155 -15.79 17.61 -5.49
CA THR A 155 -15.06 18.65 -6.20
C THR A 155 -13.98 18.15 -7.17
N ASP A 156 -13.90 18.81 -8.33
CA ASP A 156 -12.86 18.65 -9.38
C ASP A 156 -11.41 18.60 -8.84
N ALA A 157 -11.13 19.20 -7.70
CA ALA A 157 -9.79 19.21 -7.09
C ALA A 157 -9.36 17.83 -6.57
N GLU A 158 -10.26 17.02 -5.99
CA GLU A 158 -9.95 15.67 -5.54
C GLU A 158 -9.73 14.72 -6.72
N LEU A 159 -10.47 14.92 -7.82
CA LEU A 159 -10.33 14.14 -9.04
C LEU A 159 -9.11 14.54 -9.89
N GLN A 160 -8.49 15.69 -9.62
CA GLN A 160 -7.24 16.12 -10.25
C GLN A 160 -5.99 15.61 -9.54
N ALA A 161 -6.11 15.01 -8.36
CA ALA A 161 -4.98 14.39 -7.69
C ALA A 161 -4.42 13.23 -8.53
N GLU A 162 -3.11 13.08 -8.51
CA GLU A 162 -2.42 11.98 -9.20
C GLU A 162 -2.76 10.63 -8.56
N MET A 163 -3.02 10.64 -7.25
CA MET A 163 -3.37 9.44 -6.50
C MET A 163 -4.52 9.72 -5.52
N LEU A 164 -5.43 8.76 -5.40
CA LEU A 164 -6.49 8.75 -4.39
C LEU A 164 -6.19 7.66 -3.36
N SER A 165 -6.29 8.00 -2.08
CA SER A 165 -5.98 7.08 -1.00
C SER A 165 -7.22 6.70 -0.19
N TYR A 166 -7.29 5.43 0.12
CA TYR A 166 -8.32 4.81 0.95
C TYR A 166 -7.67 4.01 2.07
N SER A 167 -8.29 3.98 3.22
CA SER A 167 -7.82 3.14 4.33
C SER A 167 -8.95 2.45 5.06
N ARG A 168 -8.59 1.31 5.66
CA ARG A 168 -9.45 0.58 6.57
C ARG A 168 -8.67 0.24 7.85
N SER A 169 -9.18 0.66 8.99
CA SER A 169 -8.65 0.29 10.30
C SER A 169 -9.79 -0.17 11.19
N HIS A 170 -9.66 -1.37 11.79
CA HIS A 170 -10.69 -1.96 12.69
C HIS A 170 -12.12 -1.95 12.09
N GLY A 171 -12.26 -2.19 10.78
CA GLY A 171 -13.57 -2.20 10.10
C GLY A 171 -14.13 -0.81 9.75
N LEU A 172 -13.45 0.27 10.13
CA LEU A 172 -13.80 1.63 9.72
C LEU A 172 -13.06 2.01 8.44
N PHE A 173 -13.81 2.51 7.47
CA PHE A 173 -13.30 2.97 6.18
C PHE A 173 -13.22 4.48 6.16
N ALA A 174 -12.14 5.01 5.60
CA ALA A 174 -11.97 6.44 5.41
C ALA A 174 -11.10 6.73 4.17
N GLY A 175 -11.40 7.83 3.48
CA GLY A 175 -10.40 8.49 2.66
C GLY A 175 -9.41 9.15 3.60
N ILE A 176 -8.11 8.86 3.46
CA ILE A 176 -7.06 9.45 4.30
C ILE A 176 -6.02 10.16 3.46
N SER A 177 -5.41 11.19 4.01
CA SER A 177 -4.21 11.76 3.43
C SER A 177 -2.98 10.99 3.95
N LEU A 178 -2.19 10.44 3.03
CA LEU A 178 -0.90 9.78 3.32
C LEU A 178 0.28 10.71 3.08
N THR A 179 0.09 12.01 3.25
CA THR A 179 1.13 13.02 3.03
C THR A 179 2.35 12.74 3.91
N GLY A 180 3.54 12.68 3.29
CA GLY A 180 4.81 12.42 3.97
C GLY A 180 5.29 10.97 3.90
N ALA A 181 4.45 10.03 3.51
CA ALA A 181 4.88 8.66 3.24
C ALA A 181 5.72 8.59 1.97
N THR A 182 6.79 7.80 2.02
CA THR A 182 7.65 7.53 0.87
C THR A 182 7.38 6.12 0.37
N LEU A 183 7.05 5.99 -0.92
CA LEU A 183 6.92 4.70 -1.59
C LEU A 183 8.16 4.41 -2.42
N ARG A 184 8.55 3.13 -2.41
CA ARG A 184 9.65 2.63 -3.24
C ARG A 184 9.49 1.15 -3.57
N PRO A 185 10.14 0.66 -4.65
CA PRO A 185 10.19 -0.76 -4.96
C PRO A 185 10.76 -1.59 -3.79
N ASP A 186 10.22 -2.79 -3.61
CA ASP A 186 10.76 -3.82 -2.73
C ASP A 186 11.44 -4.90 -3.57
N GLY A 187 12.68 -4.65 -3.96
CA GLY A 187 13.45 -5.52 -4.87
C GLY A 187 13.69 -6.91 -4.31
N ASP A 188 13.85 -7.05 -2.98
CA ASP A 188 14.05 -8.35 -2.35
C ASP A 188 12.79 -9.22 -2.47
N THR A 189 11.62 -8.63 -2.22
CA THR A 189 10.33 -9.30 -2.42
C THR A 189 10.08 -9.63 -3.90
N ASN A 190 10.45 -8.74 -4.83
CA ASN A 190 10.35 -9.06 -6.26
C ASN A 190 11.24 -10.25 -6.64
N ARG A 191 12.49 -10.27 -6.16
CA ARG A 191 13.41 -11.39 -6.41
C ARG A 191 12.87 -12.71 -5.88
N GLU A 192 12.28 -12.70 -4.68
CA GLU A 192 11.62 -13.87 -4.09
C GLU A 192 10.45 -14.34 -4.96
N LEU A 193 9.60 -13.40 -5.42
CA LEU A 193 8.39 -13.71 -6.18
C LEU A 193 8.67 -14.19 -7.61
N TYR A 194 9.69 -13.64 -8.28
CA TYR A 194 10.02 -13.92 -9.68
C TYR A 194 11.22 -14.84 -9.89
N GLY A 195 12.00 -15.11 -8.82
CA GLY A 195 13.19 -15.96 -8.88
C GLY A 195 14.43 -15.31 -9.50
N HIS A 196 14.37 -14.04 -9.87
CA HIS A 196 15.48 -13.24 -10.42
C HIS A 196 15.31 -11.75 -10.14
N GLU A 197 16.40 -11.00 -10.28
CA GLU A 197 16.37 -9.54 -10.18
C GLU A 197 15.48 -8.96 -11.28
N THR A 198 14.52 -8.12 -10.89
CA THR A 198 13.65 -7.41 -11.82
C THR A 198 13.15 -6.12 -11.19
N THR A 199 12.89 -5.12 -12.00
CA THR A 199 12.42 -3.81 -11.56
C THR A 199 10.89 -3.73 -11.59
N ASN A 200 10.32 -2.85 -10.75
CA ASN A 200 8.88 -2.58 -10.78
C ASN A 200 8.44 -2.08 -12.16
N ARG A 201 9.26 -1.28 -12.83
CA ARG A 201 8.97 -0.82 -14.18
C ARG A 201 8.80 -1.98 -15.15
N GLU A 202 9.74 -2.93 -15.16
CA GLU A 202 9.66 -4.11 -16.04
C GLU A 202 8.42 -4.94 -15.76
N ILE A 203 8.09 -5.17 -14.47
CA ILE A 203 6.92 -5.95 -14.07
C ILE A 203 5.61 -5.26 -14.49
N LEU A 204 5.48 -3.96 -14.17
CA LEU A 204 4.24 -3.21 -14.33
C LEU A 204 3.93 -2.84 -15.79
N THR A 205 4.97 -2.68 -16.62
CA THR A 205 4.81 -2.30 -18.05
C THR A 205 5.11 -3.43 -19.03
N GLY A 206 5.74 -4.52 -18.55
CA GLY A 206 6.08 -5.69 -19.35
C GLY A 206 4.99 -6.75 -19.40
N GLN A 207 5.31 -7.85 -20.06
CA GLN A 207 4.41 -9.03 -20.17
C GLN A 207 4.84 -10.13 -19.21
N PHE A 208 5.00 -9.79 -17.94
CA PHE A 208 5.27 -10.80 -16.92
C PHE A 208 4.05 -11.69 -16.71
N LYS A 209 4.32 -12.99 -16.53
CA LYS A 209 3.28 -13.93 -16.14
C LYS A 209 2.98 -13.74 -14.65
N THR A 210 1.71 -13.67 -14.31
CA THR A 210 1.28 -13.61 -12.91
C THR A 210 1.73 -14.86 -12.16
N PRO A 211 2.50 -14.72 -11.06
CA PRO A 211 2.90 -15.86 -10.23
C PRO A 211 1.70 -16.60 -9.66
N GLY A 212 1.87 -17.89 -9.39
CA GLY A 212 0.80 -18.72 -8.82
C GLY A 212 0.21 -18.19 -7.53
N ALA A 213 1.06 -17.67 -6.65
CA ALA A 213 0.69 -17.04 -5.38
C ALA A 213 -0.19 -15.79 -5.56
N ALA A 214 -0.02 -15.04 -6.67
CA ALA A 214 -0.74 -13.80 -6.92
C ALA A 214 -2.12 -13.98 -7.57
N ARG A 215 -2.56 -15.21 -7.88
CA ARG A 215 -3.83 -15.44 -8.58
C ARG A 215 -5.05 -14.92 -7.83
N LYS A 216 -5.08 -15.04 -6.50
CA LYS A 216 -6.18 -14.55 -5.68
C LYS A 216 -6.30 -13.03 -5.79
N PHE A 217 -5.16 -12.33 -5.77
CA PHE A 217 -5.09 -10.89 -5.92
C PHE A 217 -5.49 -10.44 -7.34
N GLU A 218 -4.98 -11.08 -8.38
CA GLU A 218 -5.38 -10.84 -9.78
C GLU A 218 -6.89 -11.08 -9.99
N HIS A 219 -7.43 -12.16 -9.40
CA HIS A 219 -8.85 -12.44 -9.48
C HIS A 219 -9.71 -11.37 -8.77
N ALA A 220 -9.29 -10.87 -7.60
CA ALA A 220 -9.96 -9.79 -6.91
C ALA A 220 -10.00 -8.52 -7.78
N LEU A 221 -8.87 -8.13 -8.37
CA LEU A 221 -8.77 -6.98 -9.27
C LEU A 221 -9.68 -7.10 -10.50
N ASN A 222 -9.65 -8.26 -11.17
CA ASN A 222 -10.46 -8.49 -12.38
C ASN A 222 -11.97 -8.57 -12.09
N ARG A 223 -12.36 -9.06 -10.90
CA ARG A 223 -13.76 -9.10 -10.48
C ARG A 223 -14.27 -7.71 -10.12
N ASP A 224 -13.44 -6.93 -9.42
CA ASP A 224 -13.84 -5.67 -8.81
C ASP A 224 -13.53 -4.44 -9.71
N SER A 225 -13.05 -4.66 -10.94
CA SER A 225 -12.81 -3.58 -11.91
C SER A 225 -13.16 -4.02 -13.34
N ALA A 226 -13.94 -3.21 -14.04
CA ALA A 226 -14.27 -3.45 -15.44
C ALA A 226 -13.04 -3.32 -16.35
N ALA A 227 -13.05 -4.05 -17.48
CA ALA A 227 -12.09 -3.81 -18.55
C ALA A 227 -12.30 -2.39 -19.10
N ARG A 228 -11.22 -1.63 -19.26
CA ARG A 228 -11.27 -0.35 -19.99
C ARG A 228 -11.42 -0.66 -21.49
N ASN A 229 -12.52 -0.21 -22.08
CA ASN A 229 -12.71 -0.19 -23.54
C ASN A 229 -12.02 1.03 -24.15
#